data_baa5af34824387911c98a39bee30c2ee
#
_entry.id   baa5af34824387911c98a39bee30c2ee
#
_cell.length_a   1.000
_cell.length_b   1.000
_cell.length_c   1.000
_cell.angle_alpha   90.00
_cell.angle_beta   90.00
_cell.angle_gamma   90.00
#
_symmetry.space_group_name_H-M   'P 1'
#
loop_
_entity.id
_entity.type
_entity.pdbx_description
1 polymer ?
#
loop_
_entity_poly.entity_id
_entity_poly.type
_entity_poly.pdbx_seq_one_letter_code
_entity_poly.pdbx_strand_id
1 'polypeptide(L)'
;FEAAGLRFYVDPVAQYAKYSQLPKADVVLVTHHHYDHLDRAAIEDVTTRQSTIICDKTSAEAFDGEAVVMTPGMKAQVGKDIVIEAVPAYNTSEGHTDFHPKAREDNGYVVELIQGLRIYIAGDGEPTPEMLALQDIDIAFLPVNQPYTMTVDQAIEVVKTIKPRIFYPYHYGEVEEKTDIERLCRELEGVTDVRVFPME
;
A
#
# COMPACT_ATOMS: atom_id res chain seq x y z
N PHE A 1 3.96 6.07 9.11
CA PHE A 1 3.87 7.52 8.97
C PHE A 1 2.91 8.12 9.99
N GLU A 2 2.95 9.45 10.13
CA GLU A 2 1.99 10.18 10.97
C GLU A 2 1.25 11.22 10.12
N ALA A 3 -0.05 11.33 10.33
CA ALA A 3 -0.91 12.27 9.63
C ALA A 3 -2.03 12.77 10.56
N ALA A 4 -2.28 14.07 10.59
CA ALA A 4 -3.29 14.72 11.45
C ALA A 4 -3.23 14.29 12.94
N GLY A 5 -2.01 14.02 13.43
CA GLY A 5 -1.77 13.58 14.81
C GLY A 5 -2.06 12.11 15.08
N LEU A 6 -2.40 11.31 14.05
CA LEU A 6 -2.58 9.87 14.13
C LEU A 6 -1.38 9.13 13.52
N ARG A 7 -0.97 8.03 14.13
CA ARG A 7 0.10 7.15 13.67
C ARG A 7 -0.46 5.97 12.92
N PHE A 8 0.02 5.80 11.68
CA PHE A 8 -0.34 4.74 10.77
C PHE A 8 0.79 3.74 10.60
N TYR A 9 0.43 2.46 10.61
CA TYR A 9 1.25 1.38 10.07
C TYR A 9 0.52 0.76 8.89
N VAL A 10 1.28 0.36 7.88
CA VAL A 10 0.77 -0.34 6.71
C VAL A 10 1.52 -1.66 6.61
N ASP A 11 0.80 -2.75 6.54
CA ASP A 11 1.33 -4.10 6.41
C ASP A 11 2.51 -4.38 7.36
N PRO A 12 2.36 -4.21 8.69
CA PRO A 12 3.47 -4.45 9.61
C PRO A 12 3.79 -5.94 9.71
N VAL A 13 5.04 -6.31 9.33
CA VAL A 13 5.54 -7.69 9.35
C VAL A 13 6.86 -7.76 10.11
N ALA A 14 6.97 -8.65 11.10
CA ALA A 14 8.10 -8.75 12.02
C ALA A 14 9.44 -9.08 11.34
N GLN A 15 9.41 -9.61 10.12
CA GLN A 15 10.60 -9.83 9.30
C GLN A 15 11.37 -8.52 9.05
N TYR A 16 10.66 -7.38 8.91
CA TYR A 16 11.24 -6.10 8.51
C TYR A 16 11.56 -5.17 9.68
N ALA A 17 10.91 -5.35 10.84
CA ALA A 17 11.17 -4.51 11.99
C ALA A 17 10.78 -5.17 13.33
N LYS A 18 11.38 -4.69 14.44
CA LYS A 18 11.00 -5.10 15.80
C LYS A 18 9.85 -4.22 16.29
N TYR A 19 8.62 -4.56 15.89
CA TYR A 19 7.43 -3.77 16.15
C TYR A 19 7.13 -3.59 17.64
N SER A 20 7.51 -4.54 18.50
CA SER A 20 7.38 -4.42 19.96
C SER A 20 8.16 -3.24 20.58
N GLN A 21 9.14 -2.69 19.85
CA GLN A 21 9.94 -1.53 20.27
C GLN A 21 9.47 -0.22 19.65
N LEU A 22 8.49 -0.26 18.76
CA LEU A 22 7.96 0.91 18.06
C LEU A 22 6.76 1.51 18.82
N PRO A 23 6.48 2.80 18.60
CA PRO A 23 5.30 3.44 19.18
C PRO A 23 4.00 2.76 18.73
N LYS A 24 2.96 2.80 19.57
CA LYS A 24 1.67 2.20 19.24
C LYS A 24 0.98 2.94 18.10
N ALA A 25 0.25 2.18 17.28
CA ALA A 25 -0.57 2.67 16.19
C ALA A 25 -1.87 3.26 16.69
N ASP A 26 -2.36 4.30 16.01
CA ASP A 26 -3.75 4.68 16.03
C ASP A 26 -4.53 3.92 14.94
N VAL A 27 -3.88 3.68 13.79
CA VAL A 27 -4.47 2.99 12.65
C VAL A 27 -3.47 1.99 12.07
N VAL A 28 -3.94 0.79 11.76
CA VAL A 28 -3.23 -0.20 10.97
C VAL A 28 -4.03 -0.45 9.69
N LEU A 29 -3.38 -0.31 8.54
CA LEU A 29 -3.93 -0.68 7.24
C LEU A 29 -3.30 -2.01 6.82
N VAL A 30 -4.11 -3.00 6.45
CA VAL A 30 -3.67 -4.25 5.86
C VAL A 30 -4.21 -4.31 4.44
N THR A 31 -3.32 -4.42 3.47
CA THR A 31 -3.70 -4.40 2.06
C THR A 31 -4.30 -5.73 1.62
N HIS A 32 -3.68 -6.83 2.02
CA HIS A 32 -4.12 -8.19 1.70
C HIS A 32 -3.47 -9.24 2.62
N HIS A 33 -3.90 -10.49 2.49
CA HIS A 33 -3.63 -11.57 3.44
C HIS A 33 -2.30 -12.33 3.22
N HIS A 34 -1.46 -11.96 2.24
CA HIS A 34 -0.18 -12.65 2.04
C HIS A 34 0.73 -12.48 3.27
N TYR A 35 1.61 -13.48 3.50
CA TYR A 35 2.44 -13.58 4.70
C TYR A 35 3.42 -12.42 4.90
N ASP A 36 3.79 -11.75 3.82
CA ASP A 36 4.68 -10.60 3.76
C ASP A 36 3.94 -9.25 3.89
N HIS A 37 2.60 -9.29 4.08
CA HIS A 37 1.74 -8.13 4.31
C HIS A 37 0.87 -8.27 5.58
N LEU A 38 0.56 -9.50 6.00
CA LEU A 38 -0.26 -9.78 7.17
C LEU A 38 0.51 -10.62 8.19
N ASP A 39 1.04 -9.98 9.22
CA ASP A 39 1.64 -10.62 10.38
C ASP A 39 0.87 -10.21 11.65
N ARG A 40 0.03 -11.12 12.13
CA ARG A 40 -0.79 -10.87 13.31
C ARG A 40 0.04 -10.48 14.54
N ALA A 41 1.19 -11.11 14.76
CA ALA A 41 2.03 -10.82 15.92
C ALA A 41 2.62 -9.40 15.84
N ALA A 42 3.09 -8.97 14.67
CA ALA A 42 3.57 -7.62 14.45
C ALA A 42 2.45 -6.57 14.63
N ILE A 43 1.22 -6.89 14.18
CA ILE A 43 0.05 -6.03 14.37
C ILE A 43 -0.31 -5.93 15.86
N GLU A 44 -0.35 -7.03 16.60
CA GLU A 44 -0.58 -7.04 18.05
C GLU A 44 0.48 -6.23 18.80
N ASP A 45 1.73 -6.31 18.34
CA ASP A 45 2.85 -5.55 18.92
C ASP A 45 2.68 -4.03 18.79
N VAL A 46 2.01 -3.52 17.74
CA VAL A 46 1.81 -2.08 17.55
C VAL A 46 0.41 -1.60 17.94
N THR A 47 -0.56 -2.48 18.12
CA THR A 47 -1.94 -2.07 18.45
C THR A 47 -2.21 -1.98 19.93
N THR A 48 -3.29 -1.29 20.28
CA THR A 48 -3.95 -1.21 21.56
C THR A 48 -5.45 -1.41 21.36
N ARG A 49 -6.24 -1.46 22.43
CA ARG A 49 -7.70 -1.50 22.34
C ARG A 49 -8.34 -0.26 21.66
N GLN A 50 -7.58 0.81 21.49
CA GLN A 50 -8.02 2.06 20.86
C GLN A 50 -7.60 2.16 19.41
N SER A 51 -6.72 1.26 18.96
CA SER A 51 -6.25 1.22 17.58
C SER A 51 -7.36 0.72 16.65
N THR A 52 -7.44 1.27 15.45
CA THR A 52 -8.34 0.81 14.40
C THR A 52 -7.54 -0.01 13.41
N ILE A 53 -7.95 -1.26 13.17
CA ILE A 53 -7.41 -2.10 12.09
C ILE A 53 -8.38 -2.02 10.92
N ILE A 54 -7.89 -1.70 9.73
CA ILE A 54 -8.64 -1.66 8.47
C ILE A 54 -8.00 -2.66 7.52
N CYS A 55 -8.78 -3.54 6.93
CA CYS A 55 -8.27 -4.59 6.05
C CYS A 55 -9.28 -4.98 4.96
N ASP A 56 -8.82 -5.79 4.01
CA ASP A 56 -9.67 -6.49 3.06
C ASP A 56 -10.46 -7.62 3.73
N LYS A 57 -11.41 -8.18 2.99
CA LYS A 57 -12.31 -9.23 3.50
C LYS A 57 -11.57 -10.50 3.91
N THR A 58 -10.55 -10.92 3.16
CA THR A 58 -9.80 -12.16 3.44
C THR A 58 -8.91 -11.99 4.67
N SER A 59 -8.22 -10.85 4.78
CA SER A 59 -7.39 -10.52 5.94
C SER A 59 -8.19 -10.42 7.23
N ALA A 60 -9.48 -10.03 7.15
CA ALA A 60 -10.35 -9.90 8.31
C ALA A 60 -10.54 -11.20 9.09
N GLU A 61 -10.39 -12.36 8.45
CA GLU A 61 -10.46 -13.67 9.10
C GLU A 61 -9.40 -13.84 10.21
N ALA A 62 -8.30 -13.10 10.13
CA ALA A 62 -7.24 -13.12 11.15
C ALA A 62 -7.60 -12.36 12.43
N PHE A 63 -8.67 -11.55 12.46
CA PHE A 63 -8.94 -10.58 13.53
C PHE A 63 -10.21 -10.85 14.35
N ASP A 64 -10.85 -12.00 14.19
CA ASP A 64 -12.03 -12.43 14.99
C ASP A 64 -13.15 -11.35 15.06
N GLY A 65 -13.32 -10.53 14.01
CA GLY A 65 -14.32 -9.47 13.93
C GLY A 65 -13.91 -8.13 14.54
N GLU A 66 -12.67 -7.97 14.97
CA GLU A 66 -12.16 -6.70 15.54
C GLU A 66 -11.70 -5.69 14.48
N ALA A 67 -11.60 -6.10 13.20
CA ALA A 67 -11.17 -5.23 12.11
C ALA A 67 -12.36 -4.58 11.38
N VAL A 68 -12.12 -3.38 10.85
CA VAL A 68 -13.00 -2.71 9.89
C VAL A 68 -12.72 -3.27 8.51
N VAL A 69 -13.68 -4.02 7.97
CA VAL A 69 -13.57 -4.62 6.63
C VAL A 69 -13.93 -3.59 5.58
N MET A 70 -13.04 -3.38 4.61
CA MET A 70 -13.30 -2.55 3.44
C MET A 70 -13.15 -3.38 2.16
N THR A 71 -14.04 -3.16 1.22
CA THR A 71 -13.90 -3.65 -0.16
C THR A 71 -13.64 -2.49 -1.10
N PRO A 72 -13.08 -2.72 -2.30
CA PRO A 72 -12.78 -1.67 -3.27
C PRO A 72 -13.95 -0.71 -3.51
N GLY A 73 -13.70 0.59 -3.47
CA GLY A 73 -14.68 1.67 -3.59
C GLY A 73 -15.31 2.13 -2.28
N MET A 74 -15.13 1.39 -1.18
CA MET A 74 -15.61 1.86 0.14
C MET A 74 -14.75 3.00 0.68
N LYS A 75 -15.38 3.85 1.48
CA LYS A 75 -14.72 4.93 2.23
C LYS A 75 -15.01 4.80 3.72
N ALA A 76 -14.00 5.03 4.54
CA ALA A 76 -14.11 5.06 5.99
C ALA A 76 -13.52 6.37 6.52
N GLN A 77 -14.17 6.97 7.50
CA GLN A 77 -13.63 8.13 8.21
C GLN A 77 -12.86 7.67 9.45
N VAL A 78 -11.65 8.18 9.61
CA VAL A 78 -10.79 7.92 10.77
C VAL A 78 -10.53 9.25 11.49
N GLY A 79 -10.88 9.29 12.75
CA GLY A 79 -10.90 10.57 13.46
C GLY A 79 -11.85 11.56 12.79
N LYS A 80 -11.51 12.86 12.84
CA LYS A 80 -12.32 13.93 12.22
C LYS A 80 -11.73 14.49 10.93
N ASP A 81 -10.47 14.22 10.66
CA ASP A 81 -9.68 14.91 9.65
C ASP A 81 -9.12 13.98 8.53
N ILE A 82 -9.46 12.67 8.55
CA ILE A 82 -8.94 11.71 7.59
C ILE A 82 -10.08 10.86 7.02
N VAL A 83 -10.05 10.69 5.70
CA VAL A 83 -10.88 9.72 4.98
C VAL A 83 -9.95 8.70 4.31
N ILE A 84 -10.27 7.41 4.46
CA ILE A 84 -9.56 6.31 3.81
C ILE A 84 -10.49 5.72 2.75
N GLU A 85 -10.01 5.65 1.52
CA GLU A 85 -10.71 5.02 0.39
C GLU A 85 -9.98 3.74 0.00
N ALA A 86 -10.70 2.63 -0.10
CA ALA A 86 -10.17 1.37 -0.64
C ALA A 86 -10.16 1.42 -2.17
N VAL A 87 -9.00 1.18 -2.76
CA VAL A 87 -8.78 1.10 -4.21
C VAL A 87 -8.47 -0.35 -4.56
N PRO A 88 -9.05 -0.95 -5.62
CA PRO A 88 -8.75 -2.33 -5.93
C PRO A 88 -7.29 -2.55 -6.31
N ALA A 89 -6.67 -3.60 -5.75
CA ALA A 89 -5.31 -4.04 -6.03
C ALA A 89 -5.37 -5.45 -6.63
N TYR A 90 -4.94 -5.62 -7.88
CA TYR A 90 -4.93 -6.90 -8.56
C TYR A 90 -4.00 -6.90 -9.78
N ASN A 91 -3.62 -8.10 -10.26
CA ASN A 91 -2.82 -8.24 -11.46
C ASN A 91 -3.68 -8.29 -12.73
N THR A 92 -3.17 -7.68 -13.79
CA THR A 92 -3.86 -7.50 -15.09
C THR A 92 -3.21 -8.25 -16.24
N SER A 93 -1.91 -8.62 -16.11
CA SER A 93 -1.14 -9.30 -17.16
C SER A 93 -1.50 -10.78 -17.28
N GLU A 94 -1.53 -11.30 -18.48
CA GLU A 94 -1.72 -12.74 -18.74
C GLU A 94 -0.63 -13.57 -18.06
N GLY A 95 -1.02 -14.61 -17.32
CA GLY A 95 -0.11 -15.46 -16.54
C GLY A 95 0.26 -14.93 -15.16
N HIS A 96 -0.11 -13.68 -14.81
CA HIS A 96 0.18 -13.10 -13.49
C HIS A 96 -1.06 -12.93 -12.61
N THR A 97 -2.26 -13.07 -13.18
CA THR A 97 -3.53 -12.84 -12.48
C THR A 97 -3.75 -13.74 -11.26
N ASP A 98 -3.08 -14.90 -11.20
CA ASP A 98 -3.21 -15.84 -10.08
C ASP A 98 -2.46 -15.39 -8.82
N PHE A 99 -1.47 -14.49 -8.94
CA PHE A 99 -0.77 -13.93 -7.79
C PHE A 99 -1.69 -13.01 -6.98
N HIS A 100 -2.40 -12.11 -7.68
CA HIS A 100 -3.34 -11.16 -7.08
C HIS A 100 -4.61 -11.11 -7.94
N PRO A 101 -5.53 -12.10 -7.76
CA PRO A 101 -6.74 -12.20 -8.59
C PRO A 101 -7.74 -11.10 -8.21
N LYS A 102 -8.34 -10.44 -9.22
CA LYS A 102 -9.37 -9.40 -9.02
C LYS A 102 -10.53 -9.84 -8.12
N ALA A 103 -10.91 -11.13 -8.21
CA ALA A 103 -12.02 -11.69 -7.44
C ALA A 103 -11.76 -11.80 -5.93
N ARG A 104 -10.49 -11.65 -5.49
CA ARG A 104 -10.11 -11.64 -4.08
C ARG A 104 -10.43 -10.32 -3.39
N GLU A 105 -10.57 -9.24 -4.16
CA GLU A 105 -10.91 -7.90 -3.68
C GLU A 105 -9.87 -7.32 -2.69
N ASP A 106 -8.58 -7.55 -2.96
CA ASP A 106 -7.48 -6.95 -2.22
C ASP A 106 -7.52 -5.42 -2.36
N ASN A 107 -7.02 -4.72 -1.35
CA ASN A 107 -7.06 -3.28 -1.27
C ASN A 107 -5.68 -2.62 -1.42
N GLY A 108 -5.61 -1.58 -2.26
CA GLY A 108 -4.80 -0.42 -1.97
C GLY A 108 -5.61 0.62 -1.20
N TYR A 109 -4.97 1.68 -0.73
CA TYR A 109 -5.65 2.72 0.05
C TYR A 109 -5.24 4.11 -0.41
N VAL A 110 -6.21 5.01 -0.57
CA VAL A 110 -5.97 6.45 -0.58
C VAL A 110 -6.31 7.00 0.80
N VAL A 111 -5.32 7.57 1.47
CA VAL A 111 -5.49 8.29 2.74
C VAL A 111 -5.55 9.77 2.41
N GLU A 112 -6.74 10.38 2.58
CA GLU A 112 -6.99 11.78 2.28
C GLU A 112 -7.17 12.57 3.58
N LEU A 113 -6.37 13.61 3.76
CA LEU A 113 -6.47 14.54 4.85
C LEU A 113 -7.41 15.70 4.47
N ILE A 114 -8.17 16.23 5.44
CA ILE A 114 -9.11 17.35 5.22
C ILE A 114 -8.44 18.60 4.61
N GLN A 115 -7.12 18.71 4.76
CA GLN A 115 -6.30 19.79 4.17
C GLN A 115 -5.94 19.54 2.71
N GLY A 116 -6.41 18.44 2.13
CA GLY A 116 -6.24 18.09 0.73
C GLY A 116 -5.00 17.26 0.42
N LEU A 117 -4.17 16.85 1.40
CA LEU A 117 -3.05 15.93 1.15
C LEU A 117 -3.61 14.51 0.89
N ARG A 118 -3.21 13.89 -0.22
CA ARG A 118 -3.64 12.55 -0.63
C ARG A 118 -2.42 11.61 -0.76
N ILE A 119 -2.44 10.53 0.01
CA ILE A 119 -1.40 9.50 0.02
C ILE A 119 -2.01 8.23 -0.56
N TYR A 120 -1.44 7.72 -1.64
CA TYR A 120 -1.84 6.45 -2.24
C TYR A 120 -0.84 5.35 -1.89
N ILE A 121 -1.34 4.23 -1.38
CA ILE A 121 -0.59 3.02 -1.08
C ILE A 121 -1.24 1.92 -1.92
N ALA A 122 -0.51 1.40 -2.91
CA ALA A 122 -1.12 0.55 -3.93
C ALA A 122 -1.52 -0.84 -3.41
N GLY A 123 -0.86 -1.36 -2.36
CA GLY A 123 -0.88 -2.79 -2.08
C GLY A 123 -0.14 -3.53 -3.20
N ASP A 124 -0.33 -4.84 -3.29
CA ASP A 124 0.28 -5.63 -4.36
C ASP A 124 -0.64 -5.75 -5.56
N GLY A 125 -0.05 -5.61 -6.75
CA GLY A 125 -0.77 -5.68 -8.02
C GLY A 125 -0.04 -4.98 -9.16
N GLU A 126 -0.68 -5.02 -10.30
CA GLU A 126 -0.28 -4.34 -11.52
C GLU A 126 -1.17 -3.11 -11.79
N PRO A 127 -0.89 -2.29 -12.83
CA PRO A 127 -1.75 -1.15 -13.17
C PRO A 127 -3.19 -1.59 -13.43
N THR A 128 -4.12 -1.04 -12.66
CA THR A 128 -5.56 -1.25 -12.85
C THR A 128 -6.20 0.01 -13.44
N PRO A 129 -7.34 -0.10 -14.15
CA PRO A 129 -8.07 1.09 -14.61
C PRO A 129 -8.41 2.05 -13.47
N GLU A 130 -8.74 1.49 -12.30
CA GLU A 130 -9.08 2.25 -11.09
C GLU A 130 -7.86 3.01 -10.54
N MET A 131 -6.68 2.39 -10.53
CA MET A 131 -5.41 3.04 -10.16
C MET A 131 -5.07 4.17 -11.11
N LEU A 132 -5.17 3.93 -12.43
CA LEU A 132 -4.86 4.93 -13.46
C LEU A 132 -5.84 6.10 -13.48
N ALA A 133 -7.04 5.95 -12.91
CA ALA A 133 -8.04 7.00 -12.78
C ALA A 133 -7.85 7.90 -11.55
N LEU A 134 -6.92 7.60 -10.66
CA LEU A 134 -6.64 8.41 -9.47
C LEU A 134 -6.17 9.81 -9.86
N GLN A 135 -6.65 10.81 -9.12
CA GLN A 135 -6.33 12.22 -9.35
C GLN A 135 -5.77 12.86 -8.06
N ASP A 136 -4.98 13.90 -8.23
CA ASP A 136 -4.50 14.75 -7.14
C ASP A 136 -3.76 13.96 -6.04
N ILE A 137 -2.96 12.96 -6.43
CA ILE A 137 -2.12 12.19 -5.50
C ILE A 137 -0.83 12.97 -5.22
N ASP A 138 -0.60 13.29 -3.94
CA ASP A 138 0.64 13.95 -3.53
C ASP A 138 1.78 12.96 -3.33
N ILE A 139 1.49 11.81 -2.71
CA ILE A 139 2.49 10.78 -2.39
C ILE A 139 1.94 9.43 -2.86
N ALA A 140 2.71 8.70 -3.65
CA ALA A 140 2.38 7.35 -4.07
C ALA A 140 3.43 6.35 -3.62
N PHE A 141 2.96 5.22 -3.09
CA PHE A 141 3.74 4.02 -2.82
C PHE A 141 3.29 2.95 -3.81
N LEU A 142 4.19 2.47 -4.69
CA LEU A 142 3.88 1.45 -5.69
C LEU A 142 4.86 0.28 -5.59
N PRO A 143 4.36 -0.98 -5.66
CA PRO A 143 5.21 -2.16 -5.65
C PRO A 143 5.90 -2.33 -7.01
N VAL A 144 7.16 -2.73 -7.01
CA VAL A 144 7.94 -2.97 -8.25
C VAL A 144 8.71 -4.27 -8.10
N ASN A 145 8.00 -5.40 -8.12
CA ASN A 145 8.53 -6.73 -7.85
C ASN A 145 8.02 -7.76 -8.86
N GLN A 146 8.86 -8.18 -9.79
CA GLN A 146 8.50 -9.19 -10.78
C GLN A 146 8.74 -10.62 -10.25
N PRO A 147 7.87 -11.58 -10.59
CA PRO A 147 6.68 -11.48 -11.48
C PRO A 147 5.38 -11.12 -10.74
N TYR A 148 5.44 -10.78 -9.47
CA TYR A 148 4.29 -10.71 -8.58
C TYR A 148 3.50 -9.41 -8.71
N THR A 149 4.19 -8.30 -8.99
CA THR A 149 3.60 -6.96 -9.09
C THR A 149 4.09 -6.23 -10.35
N MET A 150 4.24 -4.90 -10.31
CA MET A 150 4.59 -4.10 -11.49
C MET A 150 6.01 -4.37 -12.00
N THR A 151 6.14 -4.36 -13.31
CA THR A 151 7.43 -4.12 -13.98
C THR A 151 7.86 -2.66 -13.79
N VAL A 152 9.13 -2.37 -14.07
CA VAL A 152 9.63 -0.99 -14.13
C VAL A 152 8.83 -0.15 -15.14
N ASP A 153 8.48 -0.71 -16.30
CA ASP A 153 7.70 -0.01 -17.33
C ASP A 153 6.27 0.30 -16.86
N GLN A 154 5.62 -0.64 -16.19
CA GLN A 154 4.28 -0.44 -15.62
C GLN A 154 4.30 0.63 -14.51
N ALA A 155 5.29 0.60 -13.62
CA ALA A 155 5.42 1.62 -12.58
C ALA A 155 5.65 3.02 -13.17
N ILE A 156 6.49 3.13 -14.22
CA ILE A 156 6.70 4.39 -14.96
C ILE A 156 5.38 4.88 -15.60
N GLU A 157 4.60 3.99 -16.20
CA GLU A 157 3.29 4.32 -16.79
C GLU A 157 2.35 4.89 -15.73
N VAL A 158 2.19 4.19 -14.59
CA VAL A 158 1.35 4.65 -13.48
C VAL A 158 1.80 6.04 -13.01
N VAL A 159 3.08 6.21 -12.70
CA VAL A 159 3.60 7.49 -12.20
C VAL A 159 3.39 8.62 -13.20
N LYS A 160 3.62 8.39 -14.50
CA LYS A 160 3.38 9.39 -15.56
C LYS A 160 1.90 9.72 -15.74
N THR A 161 1.00 8.80 -15.37
CA THR A 161 -0.46 8.97 -15.47
C THR A 161 -1.02 9.73 -14.26
N ILE A 162 -0.77 9.26 -13.04
CA ILE A 162 -1.33 9.87 -11.82
C ILE A 162 -0.50 11.04 -11.29
N LYS A 163 0.75 11.19 -11.75
CA LYS A 163 1.67 12.31 -11.49
C LYS A 163 1.78 12.71 -10.01
N PRO A 164 2.13 11.78 -9.12
CA PRO A 164 2.30 12.12 -7.72
C PRO A 164 3.48 13.11 -7.57
N ARG A 165 3.43 13.99 -6.56
CA ARG A 165 4.56 14.89 -6.27
C ARG A 165 5.77 14.12 -5.76
N ILE A 166 5.53 13.04 -4.97
CA ILE A 166 6.55 12.15 -4.40
C ILE A 166 6.16 10.71 -4.72
N PHE A 167 7.13 9.92 -5.17
CA PHE A 167 6.96 8.51 -5.44
C PHE A 167 7.95 7.68 -4.62
N TYR A 168 7.45 6.67 -3.92
CA TYR A 168 8.21 5.66 -3.21
C TYR A 168 8.00 4.30 -3.87
N PRO A 169 8.99 3.76 -4.62
CA PRO A 169 8.96 2.36 -5.00
C PRO A 169 9.18 1.49 -3.76
N TYR A 170 8.44 0.39 -3.66
CA TYR A 170 8.64 -0.59 -2.60
C TYR A 170 8.55 -2.02 -3.15
N HIS A 171 8.76 -3.02 -2.29
CA HIS A 171 8.67 -4.43 -2.63
C HIS A 171 9.66 -4.84 -3.73
N TYR A 172 10.88 -4.29 -3.72
CA TYR A 172 11.94 -4.66 -4.66
C TYR A 172 13.15 -5.21 -3.89
N GLY A 173 13.97 -6.05 -4.56
CA GLY A 173 15.16 -6.64 -3.94
C GLY A 173 14.96 -8.00 -3.26
N GLU A 174 13.73 -8.43 -3.08
CA GLU A 174 13.37 -9.65 -2.33
C GLU A 174 13.40 -10.93 -3.18
N VAL A 175 13.49 -10.82 -4.50
CA VAL A 175 13.48 -11.93 -5.44
C VAL A 175 14.75 -11.97 -6.28
N GLU A 176 14.97 -13.12 -6.98
CA GLU A 176 16.15 -13.31 -7.84
C GLU A 176 16.19 -12.30 -9.00
N GLU A 177 15.04 -11.97 -9.60
CA GLU A 177 14.91 -10.97 -10.64
C GLU A 177 14.93 -9.57 -10.01
N LYS A 178 16.09 -8.92 -10.10
CA LYS A 178 16.29 -7.59 -9.51
C LYS A 178 15.63 -6.50 -10.33
N THR A 179 14.85 -5.67 -9.64
CA THR A 179 14.25 -4.45 -10.20
C THR A 179 15.33 -3.43 -10.57
N ASP A 180 15.31 -2.92 -11.80
CA ASP A 180 16.23 -1.85 -12.24
C ASP A 180 15.77 -0.48 -11.70
N ILE A 181 16.08 -0.24 -10.42
CA ILE A 181 15.75 1.00 -9.72
C ILE A 181 16.48 2.21 -10.31
N GLU A 182 17.70 2.03 -10.85
CA GLU A 182 18.44 3.12 -11.48
C GLU A 182 17.71 3.60 -12.75
N ARG A 183 17.22 2.67 -13.56
CA ARG A 183 16.39 2.98 -14.72
C ARG A 183 15.10 3.68 -14.30
N LEU A 184 14.40 3.16 -13.29
CA LEU A 184 13.17 3.75 -12.78
C LEU A 184 13.37 5.23 -12.39
N CYS A 185 14.40 5.52 -11.61
CA CYS A 185 14.74 6.89 -11.22
C CYS A 185 15.05 7.79 -12.42
N ARG A 186 15.89 7.32 -13.34
CA ARG A 186 16.29 8.08 -14.54
C ARG A 186 15.10 8.42 -15.44
N GLU A 187 14.19 7.46 -15.67
CA GLU A 187 13.02 7.63 -16.54
C GLU A 187 11.93 8.55 -15.95
N LEU A 188 11.96 8.76 -14.63
CA LEU A 188 11.04 9.62 -13.90
C LEU A 188 11.66 10.96 -13.50
N GLU A 189 12.91 11.23 -13.89
CA GLU A 189 13.55 12.52 -13.66
C GLU A 189 12.71 13.66 -14.26
N GLY A 190 12.43 14.69 -13.43
CA GLY A 190 11.58 15.82 -13.82
C GLY A 190 10.07 15.52 -13.88
N VAL A 191 9.64 14.28 -13.62
CA VAL A 191 8.21 13.90 -13.55
C VAL A 191 7.73 13.94 -12.10
N THR A 192 8.49 13.36 -11.18
CA THR A 192 8.17 13.23 -9.76
C THR A 192 9.45 13.21 -8.92
N ASP A 193 9.36 13.49 -7.62
CA ASP A 193 10.46 13.29 -6.66
C ASP A 193 10.48 11.80 -6.26
N VAL A 194 11.36 11.00 -6.89
CA VAL A 194 11.51 9.57 -6.58
C VAL A 194 12.38 9.40 -5.33
N ARG A 195 11.84 8.75 -4.31
CA ARG A 195 12.54 8.49 -3.05
C ARG A 195 12.73 7.00 -2.84
N VAL A 196 13.96 6.54 -2.96
CA VAL A 196 14.34 5.14 -2.81
C VAL A 196 14.88 4.92 -1.39
N PHE A 197 14.31 3.94 -0.69
CA PHE A 197 14.84 3.45 0.58
C PHE A 197 15.47 2.07 0.38
N PRO A 198 16.51 1.71 1.13
CA PRO A 198 17.01 0.32 1.13
C PRO A 198 15.89 -0.63 1.58
N MET A 199 15.69 -1.69 0.80
CA MET A 199 14.72 -2.77 1.07
C MET A 199 15.48 -4.07 1.39
N GLU A 200 16.54 -3.99 2.21
CA GLU A 200 17.38 -5.12 2.64
C GLU A 200 17.23 -5.38 4.13
#